data_532b3d2ee3f0f3fb74cc07e133a415e2
#
_entry.id   532b3d2ee3f0f3fb74cc07e133a415e2
#
_cell.length_a   1.000
_cell.length_b   1.000
_cell.length_c   1.000
_cell.angle_alpha   90.00
_cell.angle_beta   90.00
_cell.angle_gamma   90.00
#
_symmetry.space_group_name_H-M   'P 1'
#
loop_
_entity.id
_entity.type
_entity.pdbx_description
1 polymer ?
#
loop_
_entity_poly.entity_id
_entity_poly.type
_entity_poly.pdbx_seq_one_letter_code
_entity_poly.pdbx_strand_id
1 'polypeptide(L)'
;MDVNREKALDLAVSQIERQFGKGAIMKLGEGGVVKDVPVVSTGSLGLDIALGIGGVPRGRVIEIYGPEASGKTTLALQIVAEAQKQGGMGAYIDAEHALDLGYAKKIGVKTDDLLVSQPDHGEQALEIGETLVRSGAIDVLVIDSVAALVPKAEIEGEMGDAHMGLQARLMSQALRKLTGTISRSQTVVIFINQIRMKIGVMFGNPETTTGGNALKFYASVRMDIRRIGALKDGDNIVGGRTRVKVVKNKMAPPFKEAEFDLLYGTGISRDGEIVDLGSEMGIVEKSGAWYSFGGERIGQGRESAKQFLKEHPETAEQIMVNVMEKVGLKRPELEAPAAEKKEKSKGR
;
A
#
# COMPACT_ATOMS: atom_id res chain seq x y z
N MET A 1 -33.08 28.45 -5.75
CA MET A 1 -31.96 29.23 -6.35
C MET A 1 -32.52 30.17 -7.41
N ASP A 2 -31.92 31.35 -7.61
CA ASP A 2 -32.34 32.30 -8.64
C ASP A 2 -32.09 31.68 -10.04
N VAL A 3 -33.13 31.61 -10.88
CA VAL A 3 -33.12 31.01 -12.23
C VAL A 3 -32.01 31.60 -13.11
N ASN A 4 -31.71 32.89 -12.93
CA ASN A 4 -30.62 33.55 -13.66
C ASN A 4 -29.24 33.06 -13.23
N ARG A 5 -29.08 32.69 -11.96
CA ARG A 5 -27.84 32.18 -11.39
C ARG A 5 -27.54 30.74 -11.85
N GLU A 6 -28.58 29.95 -12.01
CA GLU A 6 -28.49 28.57 -12.51
C GLU A 6 -28.11 28.53 -13.98
N LYS A 7 -28.75 29.35 -14.82
CA LYS A 7 -28.38 29.52 -16.23
C LYS A 7 -26.92 30.00 -16.43
N ALA A 8 -26.48 30.96 -15.61
CA ALA A 8 -25.10 31.46 -15.66
C ALA A 8 -24.10 30.37 -15.28
N LEU A 9 -24.41 29.50 -14.31
CA LEU A 9 -23.58 28.38 -13.92
C LEU A 9 -23.49 27.32 -15.02
N ASP A 10 -24.61 26.96 -15.67
CA ASP A 10 -24.65 25.99 -16.76
C ASP A 10 -23.87 26.48 -17.97
N LEU A 11 -23.93 27.76 -18.29
CA LEU A 11 -23.10 28.36 -19.35
C LEU A 11 -21.60 28.28 -19.02
N ALA A 12 -21.24 28.59 -17.77
CA ALA A 12 -19.84 28.48 -17.32
C ALA A 12 -19.33 27.04 -17.37
N VAL A 13 -20.13 26.06 -16.90
CA VAL A 13 -19.79 24.62 -16.98
C VAL A 13 -19.59 24.20 -18.45
N SER A 14 -20.53 24.57 -19.34
CA SER A 14 -20.44 24.26 -20.76
C SER A 14 -19.21 24.87 -21.43
N GLN A 15 -18.83 26.07 -21.03
CA GLN A 15 -17.63 26.75 -21.54
C GLN A 15 -16.34 26.03 -21.07
N ILE A 16 -16.30 25.63 -19.80
CA ILE A 16 -15.17 24.85 -19.23
C ILE A 16 -15.04 23.52 -19.93
N GLU A 17 -16.14 22.78 -20.15
CA GLU A 17 -16.12 21.50 -20.85
C GLU A 17 -15.67 21.62 -22.31
N ARG A 18 -16.05 22.71 -23.02
CA ARG A 18 -15.57 22.99 -24.38
C ARG A 18 -14.07 23.30 -24.42
N GLN A 19 -13.56 24.02 -23.44
CA GLN A 19 -12.16 24.46 -23.39
C GLN A 19 -11.21 23.38 -22.88
N PHE A 20 -11.62 22.59 -21.89
CA PHE A 20 -10.77 21.64 -21.16
C PHE A 20 -11.17 20.18 -21.34
N GLY A 21 -12.26 19.91 -22.06
CA GLY A 21 -12.78 18.56 -22.27
C GLY A 21 -13.92 18.17 -21.30
N LYS A 22 -14.73 17.18 -21.70
CA LYS A 22 -15.81 16.65 -20.86
C LYS A 22 -15.23 16.04 -19.59
N GLY A 23 -15.83 16.35 -18.44
CA GLY A 23 -15.38 15.89 -17.14
C GLY A 23 -14.32 16.77 -16.47
N ALA A 24 -13.92 17.89 -17.09
CA ALA A 24 -13.03 18.89 -16.47
C ALA A 24 -13.66 19.53 -15.22
N ILE A 25 -14.98 19.55 -15.15
CA ILE A 25 -15.79 19.97 -13.99
C ILE A 25 -16.95 19.01 -13.80
N MET A 26 -17.33 18.73 -12.56
CA MET A 26 -18.48 17.89 -12.21
C MET A 26 -19.18 18.41 -10.96
N LYS A 27 -20.51 18.29 -10.91
CA LYS A 27 -21.28 18.52 -9.70
C LYS A 27 -21.29 17.22 -8.86
N LEU A 28 -20.85 17.29 -7.61
CA LEU A 28 -20.78 16.13 -6.71
C LEU A 28 -22.14 15.58 -6.29
N GLY A 29 -23.26 16.19 -6.66
CA GLY A 29 -24.63 15.76 -6.31
C GLY A 29 -25.42 15.11 -7.45
N GLU A 30 -25.00 15.23 -8.69
CA GLU A 30 -25.72 14.71 -9.87
C GLU A 30 -25.05 13.41 -10.38
N GLY A 31 -25.40 12.28 -9.76
CA GLY A 31 -24.89 10.95 -10.16
C GLY A 31 -23.64 10.49 -9.41
N GLY A 32 -23.27 11.17 -8.35
CA GLY A 32 -22.14 10.81 -7.50
C GLY A 32 -22.50 9.72 -6.50
N VAL A 33 -22.67 8.48 -6.95
CA VAL A 33 -22.24 7.35 -6.13
C VAL A 33 -20.78 7.65 -5.80
N VAL A 34 -20.45 7.74 -4.50
CA VAL A 34 -19.04 7.67 -4.06
C VAL A 34 -18.49 6.43 -4.73
N LYS A 35 -17.75 6.60 -5.86
CA LYS A 35 -17.18 5.48 -6.56
C LYS A 35 -16.31 4.78 -5.56
N ASP A 36 -16.54 3.50 -5.33
CA ASP A 36 -15.66 2.68 -4.53
C ASP A 36 -14.25 2.95 -5.03
N VAL A 37 -13.38 3.45 -4.15
CA VAL A 37 -12.00 3.78 -4.53
C VAL A 37 -11.30 2.45 -4.84
N PRO A 38 -10.80 2.23 -6.06
CA PRO A 38 -10.12 0.99 -6.36
C PRO A 38 -8.87 0.88 -5.49
N VAL A 39 -8.65 -0.31 -4.93
CA VAL A 39 -7.57 -0.56 -3.97
C VAL A 39 -6.75 -1.79 -4.35
N VAL A 40 -5.56 -1.88 -3.77
CA VAL A 40 -4.74 -3.09 -3.70
C VAL A 40 -4.66 -3.50 -2.22
N SER A 41 -4.98 -4.75 -1.90
CA SER A 41 -4.84 -5.28 -0.54
C SER A 41 -3.40 -5.15 -0.05
N THR A 42 -3.23 -4.93 1.23
CA THR A 42 -1.90 -4.93 1.86
C THR A 42 -1.39 -6.35 2.17
N GLY A 43 -2.25 -7.36 2.02
CA GLY A 43 -2.01 -8.73 2.46
C GLY A 43 -2.29 -8.95 3.95
N SER A 44 -2.49 -7.89 4.72
CA SER A 44 -2.94 -7.91 6.12
C SER A 44 -4.40 -7.50 6.20
N LEU A 45 -5.26 -8.39 6.66
CA LEU A 45 -6.69 -8.13 6.82
C LEU A 45 -6.94 -6.98 7.81
N GLY A 46 -6.20 -6.96 8.91
CA GLY A 46 -6.30 -5.92 9.92
C GLY A 46 -5.89 -4.55 9.39
N LEU A 47 -4.83 -4.48 8.56
CA LEU A 47 -4.39 -3.22 7.97
C LEU A 47 -5.36 -2.74 6.89
N ASP A 48 -5.92 -3.63 6.09
CA ASP A 48 -6.95 -3.30 5.09
C ASP A 48 -8.20 -2.70 5.76
N ILE A 49 -8.60 -3.24 6.92
CA ILE A 49 -9.67 -2.68 7.76
C ILE A 49 -9.26 -1.33 8.37
N ALA A 50 -8.03 -1.21 8.86
CA ALA A 50 -7.55 0.05 9.43
C ALA A 50 -7.46 1.18 8.40
N LEU A 51 -7.18 0.86 7.14
CA LEU A 51 -7.21 1.80 6.02
C LEU A 51 -8.65 2.26 5.67
N GLY A 52 -9.67 1.50 6.05
CA GLY A 52 -11.08 1.86 5.96
C GLY A 52 -11.69 1.76 4.56
N ILE A 53 -10.91 1.33 3.57
CA ILE A 53 -11.33 1.13 2.18
C ILE A 53 -10.93 -0.24 1.62
N GLY A 54 -10.38 -1.13 2.48
CA GLY A 54 -10.01 -2.50 2.10
C GLY A 54 -8.64 -2.65 1.45
N GLY A 55 -7.76 -1.65 1.56
CA GLY A 55 -6.40 -1.71 1.01
C GLY A 55 -5.79 -0.34 0.76
N VAL A 56 -4.65 -0.28 0.05
CA VAL A 56 -4.04 0.97 -0.38
C VAL A 56 -4.71 1.50 -1.65
N PRO A 57 -5.05 2.81 -1.71
CA PRO A 57 -5.81 3.38 -2.82
C PRO A 57 -4.98 3.44 -4.11
N ARG A 58 -5.54 3.01 -5.24
CA ARG A 58 -4.96 3.18 -6.56
C ARG A 58 -4.90 4.66 -6.96
N GLY A 59 -3.95 5.01 -7.78
CA GLY A 59 -3.75 6.39 -8.24
C GLY A 59 -3.28 7.35 -7.16
N ARG A 60 -2.62 6.84 -6.10
CA ARG A 60 -2.19 7.63 -4.94
C ARG A 60 -0.75 7.35 -4.53
N VAL A 61 -0.16 8.35 -3.88
CA VAL A 61 1.13 8.23 -3.21
C VAL A 61 0.92 7.75 -1.78
N ILE A 62 1.67 6.71 -1.41
CA ILE A 62 1.69 6.08 -0.10
C ILE A 62 3.09 6.24 0.48
N GLU A 63 3.21 6.55 1.77
CA GLU A 63 4.48 6.52 2.49
C GLU A 63 4.41 5.44 3.58
N ILE A 64 5.37 4.51 3.57
CA ILE A 64 5.61 3.53 4.62
C ILE A 64 6.92 3.91 5.30
N TYR A 65 6.89 4.21 6.60
CA TYR A 65 8.09 4.60 7.31
C TYR A 65 8.16 3.98 8.70
N GLY A 66 9.36 3.84 9.22
CA GLY A 66 9.61 3.23 10.52
C GLY A 66 11.10 2.98 10.76
N PRO A 67 11.46 2.45 11.94
CA PRO A 67 12.81 2.05 12.26
C PRO A 67 13.35 0.99 11.30
N GLU A 68 14.65 0.74 11.37
CA GLU A 68 15.27 -0.39 10.70
C GLU A 68 14.66 -1.72 11.18
N ALA A 69 14.63 -2.72 10.30
CA ALA A 69 14.08 -4.06 10.58
C ALA A 69 12.62 -4.08 11.10
N SER A 70 11.83 -3.02 10.85
CA SER A 70 10.42 -2.95 11.25
C SER A 70 9.46 -3.65 10.28
N GLY A 71 9.92 -4.08 9.08
CA GLY A 71 9.12 -4.77 8.07
C GLY A 71 8.60 -3.86 6.94
N LYS A 72 9.18 -2.68 6.72
CA LYS A 72 8.79 -1.75 5.63
C LYS A 72 8.82 -2.40 4.26
N THR A 73 9.98 -2.95 3.89
CA THR A 73 10.21 -3.64 2.61
C THR A 73 9.31 -4.87 2.48
N THR A 74 9.12 -5.64 3.55
CA THR A 74 8.21 -6.80 3.58
C THR A 74 6.78 -6.39 3.26
N LEU A 75 6.27 -5.33 3.90
CA LEU A 75 4.91 -4.83 3.65
C LEU A 75 4.76 -4.32 2.20
N ALA A 76 5.74 -3.60 1.68
CA ALA A 76 5.72 -3.12 0.30
C ALA A 76 5.73 -4.27 -0.71
N LEU A 77 6.58 -5.29 -0.51
CA LEU A 77 6.62 -6.50 -1.35
C LEU A 77 5.32 -7.30 -1.26
N GLN A 78 4.70 -7.35 -0.08
CA GLN A 78 3.40 -8.01 0.09
C GLN A 78 2.32 -7.30 -0.75
N ILE A 79 2.29 -5.96 -0.77
CA ILE A 79 1.35 -5.20 -1.61
C ILE A 79 1.61 -5.47 -3.10
N VAL A 80 2.87 -5.57 -3.53
CA VAL A 80 3.22 -5.99 -4.91
C VAL A 80 2.69 -7.37 -5.21
N ALA A 81 2.89 -8.34 -4.31
CA ALA A 81 2.38 -9.71 -4.48
C ALA A 81 0.86 -9.76 -4.59
N GLU A 82 0.14 -8.97 -3.77
CA GLU A 82 -1.33 -8.87 -3.85
C GLU A 82 -1.81 -8.25 -5.18
N ALA A 83 -1.11 -7.24 -5.70
CA ALA A 83 -1.40 -6.67 -7.03
C ALA A 83 -1.18 -7.71 -8.13
N GLN A 84 -0.09 -8.48 -8.07
CA GLN A 84 0.21 -9.53 -9.06
C GLN A 84 -0.79 -10.71 -9.01
N LYS A 85 -1.37 -11.02 -7.84
CA LYS A 85 -2.46 -12.00 -7.72
C LYS A 85 -3.71 -11.57 -8.47
N GLN A 86 -3.92 -10.25 -8.61
CA GLN A 86 -5.02 -9.66 -9.39
C GLN A 86 -4.66 -9.48 -10.89
N GLY A 87 -3.53 -10.03 -11.34
CA GLY A 87 -3.05 -9.88 -12.72
C GLY A 87 -2.33 -8.56 -13.01
N GLY A 88 -2.06 -7.76 -11.97
CA GLY A 88 -1.36 -6.48 -12.09
C GLY A 88 0.16 -6.62 -12.22
N MET A 89 0.80 -5.55 -12.68
CA MET A 89 2.25 -5.46 -12.89
C MET A 89 2.90 -4.64 -11.76
N GLY A 90 3.97 -5.20 -11.16
CA GLY A 90 4.79 -4.52 -10.16
C GLY A 90 6.09 -3.97 -10.72
N ALA A 91 6.56 -2.84 -10.17
CA ALA A 91 7.89 -2.33 -10.40
C ALA A 91 8.55 -1.92 -9.07
N TYR A 92 9.85 -2.11 -8.98
CA TYR A 92 10.64 -1.85 -7.79
C TYR A 92 11.89 -1.05 -8.14
N ILE A 93 12.03 0.13 -7.57
CA ILE A 93 13.23 0.97 -7.67
C ILE A 93 14.01 0.76 -6.38
N ASP A 94 15.08 -0.02 -6.47
CA ASP A 94 15.97 -0.40 -5.39
C ASP A 94 17.16 0.57 -5.32
N ALA A 95 16.95 1.72 -4.67
CA ALA A 95 18.00 2.72 -4.48
C ALA A 95 18.99 2.36 -3.35
N GLU A 96 18.65 1.38 -2.50
CA GLU A 96 19.56 0.86 -1.46
C GLU A 96 20.42 -0.31 -1.97
N HIS A 97 20.14 -0.87 -3.16
CA HIS A 97 20.79 -2.04 -3.73
C HIS A 97 20.74 -3.27 -2.81
N ALA A 98 19.63 -3.45 -2.11
CA ALA A 98 19.47 -4.43 -1.03
C ALA A 98 18.28 -5.39 -1.22
N LEU A 99 17.64 -5.39 -2.38
CA LEU A 99 16.50 -6.26 -2.67
C LEU A 99 16.93 -7.72 -2.78
N ASP A 100 16.45 -8.56 -1.86
CA ASP A 100 16.57 -10.00 -1.91
C ASP A 100 15.41 -10.63 -2.72
N LEU A 101 15.72 -11.05 -3.95
CA LEU A 101 14.75 -11.70 -4.84
C LEU A 101 14.26 -13.05 -4.29
N GLY A 102 15.13 -13.78 -3.57
CA GLY A 102 14.77 -15.04 -2.92
C GLY A 102 13.74 -14.82 -1.82
N TYR A 103 13.91 -13.75 -1.05
CA TYR A 103 12.92 -13.33 -0.04
C TYR A 103 11.63 -12.84 -0.67
N ALA A 104 11.70 -12.00 -1.71
CA ALA A 104 10.53 -11.54 -2.44
C ALA A 104 9.68 -12.70 -2.98
N LYS A 105 10.33 -13.72 -3.57
CA LYS A 105 9.67 -14.94 -4.04
C LYS A 105 8.97 -15.70 -2.91
N LYS A 106 9.58 -15.81 -1.74
CA LYS A 106 8.99 -16.48 -0.56
C LYS A 106 7.76 -15.75 -0.01
N ILE A 107 7.70 -14.43 -0.12
CA ILE A 107 6.54 -13.61 0.24
C ILE A 107 5.39 -13.81 -0.76
N GLY A 108 5.66 -14.31 -1.96
CA GLY A 108 4.67 -14.56 -2.99
C GLY A 108 4.75 -13.61 -4.18
N VAL A 109 5.81 -12.79 -4.27
CA VAL A 109 6.08 -11.98 -5.47
C VAL A 109 6.48 -12.88 -6.62
N LYS A 110 5.83 -12.73 -7.75
CA LYS A 110 6.24 -13.32 -9.03
C LYS A 110 7.44 -12.53 -9.56
N THR A 111 8.64 -12.99 -9.23
CA THR A 111 9.89 -12.28 -9.53
C THR A 111 10.16 -12.17 -11.02
N ASP A 112 9.69 -13.12 -11.82
CA ASP A 112 9.85 -13.11 -13.28
C ASP A 112 9.00 -12.01 -13.94
N ASP A 113 7.94 -11.56 -13.27
CA ASP A 113 7.04 -10.49 -13.71
C ASP A 113 7.33 -9.15 -12.99
N LEU A 114 8.38 -9.07 -12.15
CA LEU A 114 8.75 -7.86 -11.42
C LEU A 114 9.80 -7.06 -12.19
N LEU A 115 9.48 -5.80 -12.53
CA LEU A 115 10.48 -4.89 -13.05
C LEU A 115 11.34 -4.33 -11.91
N VAL A 116 12.65 -4.49 -11.98
CA VAL A 116 13.59 -3.98 -10.97
C VAL A 116 14.56 -3.01 -11.62
N SER A 117 14.78 -1.86 -10.98
CA SER A 117 15.78 -0.87 -11.39
C SER A 117 16.65 -0.49 -10.19
N GLN A 118 17.95 -0.39 -10.40
CA GLN A 118 18.93 0.04 -9.41
C GLN A 118 19.65 1.30 -9.92
N PRO A 119 19.07 2.48 -9.67
CA PRO A 119 19.57 3.75 -10.17
C PRO A 119 20.82 4.22 -9.40
N ASP A 120 21.70 4.96 -10.08
CA ASP A 120 22.93 5.51 -9.49
C ASP A 120 22.66 6.76 -8.63
N HIS A 121 21.58 7.50 -8.90
CA HIS A 121 21.24 8.73 -8.17
C HIS A 121 19.72 9.02 -8.17
N GLY A 122 19.31 9.94 -7.31
CA GLY A 122 17.88 10.21 -7.04
C GLY A 122 17.09 10.73 -8.25
N GLU A 123 17.69 11.58 -9.09
CA GLU A 123 17.05 12.08 -10.32
C GLU A 123 16.73 10.92 -11.26
N GLN A 124 17.69 10.02 -11.50
CA GLN A 124 17.50 8.84 -12.35
C GLN A 124 16.38 7.92 -11.79
N ALA A 125 16.39 7.66 -10.49
CA ALA A 125 15.35 6.89 -9.82
C ALA A 125 13.94 7.45 -10.09
N LEU A 126 13.78 8.76 -9.91
CA LEU A 126 12.49 9.43 -10.04
C LEU A 126 12.05 9.60 -11.51
N GLU A 127 12.98 9.75 -12.46
CA GLU A 127 12.69 9.77 -13.90
C GLU A 127 12.27 8.40 -14.43
N ILE A 128 12.94 7.34 -13.99
CA ILE A 128 12.51 5.95 -14.28
C ILE A 128 11.11 5.72 -13.74
N GLY A 129 10.86 6.08 -12.47
CA GLY A 129 9.55 5.98 -11.86
C GLY A 129 8.47 6.77 -12.61
N GLU A 130 8.76 8.00 -13.02
CA GLU A 130 7.85 8.82 -13.83
C GLU A 130 7.51 8.14 -15.16
N THR A 131 8.51 7.58 -15.83
CA THR A 131 8.32 6.91 -17.13
C THR A 131 7.45 5.66 -16.99
N LEU A 132 7.69 4.84 -15.95
CA LEU A 132 6.90 3.65 -15.65
C LEU A 132 5.45 4.01 -15.33
N VAL A 133 5.21 4.98 -14.45
CA VAL A 133 3.85 5.45 -14.10
C VAL A 133 3.13 6.03 -15.32
N ARG A 134 3.83 6.81 -16.15
CA ARG A 134 3.25 7.43 -17.34
C ARG A 134 2.82 6.42 -18.40
N SER A 135 3.45 5.25 -18.44
CA SER A 135 3.06 4.17 -19.37
C SER A 135 1.64 3.66 -19.11
N GLY A 136 1.13 3.79 -17.87
CA GLY A 136 -0.16 3.24 -17.44
C GLY A 136 -0.20 1.72 -17.33
N ALA A 137 0.95 1.04 -17.49
CA ALA A 137 1.06 -0.43 -17.46
C ALA A 137 1.45 -0.98 -16.07
N ILE A 138 1.76 -0.10 -15.10
CA ILE A 138 2.21 -0.50 -13.77
C ILE A 138 1.12 -0.24 -12.73
N ASP A 139 0.76 -1.26 -11.98
CA ASP A 139 -0.24 -1.18 -10.91
C ASP A 139 0.37 -0.72 -9.59
N VAL A 140 1.57 -1.20 -9.25
CA VAL A 140 2.30 -0.83 -8.03
C VAL A 140 3.74 -0.51 -8.38
N LEU A 141 4.21 0.66 -7.97
CA LEU A 141 5.60 1.08 -8.01
C LEU A 141 6.11 1.28 -6.58
N VAL A 142 7.17 0.59 -6.21
CA VAL A 142 7.88 0.78 -4.94
C VAL A 142 9.18 1.53 -5.18
N ILE A 143 9.50 2.50 -4.32
CA ILE A 143 10.77 3.23 -4.28
C ILE A 143 11.38 3.01 -2.89
N ASP A 144 12.43 2.22 -2.82
CA ASP A 144 13.12 1.82 -1.58
C ASP A 144 14.59 2.26 -1.62
N SER A 145 14.98 3.23 -0.84
CA SER A 145 14.19 4.11 0.02
C SER A 145 14.44 5.59 -0.32
N VAL A 146 13.54 6.48 0.16
CA VAL A 146 13.74 7.93 0.02
C VAL A 146 15.09 8.38 0.58
N ALA A 147 15.57 7.74 1.65
CA ALA A 147 16.87 8.07 2.27
C ALA A 147 18.06 7.86 1.32
N ALA A 148 17.94 6.92 0.39
CA ALA A 148 18.97 6.58 -0.60
C ALA A 148 18.86 7.38 -1.92
N LEU A 149 17.83 8.21 -2.07
CA LEU A 149 17.71 9.11 -3.23
C LEU A 149 18.67 10.30 -3.12
N VAL A 150 19.95 10.04 -3.28
CA VAL A 150 21.00 11.06 -3.24
C VAL A 150 20.95 11.87 -4.54
N PRO A 151 20.90 13.21 -4.50
CA PRO A 151 20.99 14.07 -5.68
C PRO A 151 22.31 13.89 -6.41
N LYS A 152 22.28 13.91 -7.74
CA LYS A 152 23.48 13.76 -8.58
C LYS A 152 24.56 14.77 -8.20
N ALA A 153 24.20 16.03 -7.97
CA ALA A 153 25.12 17.09 -7.56
C ALA A 153 25.83 16.80 -6.22
N GLU A 154 25.21 16.02 -5.32
CA GLU A 154 25.81 15.61 -4.06
C GLU A 154 26.83 14.47 -4.28
N ILE A 155 26.58 13.59 -5.25
CA ILE A 155 27.50 12.49 -5.61
C ILE A 155 28.73 13.02 -6.35
N GLU A 156 28.55 14.04 -7.21
CA GLU A 156 29.64 14.66 -7.99
C GLU A 156 30.43 15.71 -7.19
N GLY A 157 29.96 16.11 -6.00
CA GLY A 157 30.62 17.04 -5.09
C GLY A 157 31.80 16.40 -4.35
N GLU A 158 32.59 17.26 -3.70
CA GLU A 158 33.71 16.78 -2.86
C GLU A 158 33.20 16.34 -1.45
N MET A 159 33.93 15.43 -0.83
CA MET A 159 33.63 14.98 0.53
C MET A 159 33.73 16.17 1.49
N GLY A 160 32.61 16.52 2.14
CA GLY A 160 32.51 17.64 3.06
C GLY A 160 31.75 18.84 2.55
N ASP A 161 31.36 18.85 1.28
CA ASP A 161 30.53 19.91 0.71
C ASP A 161 29.16 19.98 1.38
N ALA A 162 28.66 21.19 1.60
CA ALA A 162 27.36 21.42 2.21
C ALA A 162 26.25 21.36 1.17
N HIS A 163 25.60 20.23 1.04
CA HIS A 163 24.46 20.01 0.09
C HIS A 163 23.08 20.13 0.77
N MET A 164 22.93 21.07 1.71
CA MET A 164 21.71 21.23 2.49
C MET A 164 20.48 21.45 1.62
N GLY A 165 19.47 20.58 1.79
CA GLY A 165 18.15 20.73 1.17
C GLY A 165 18.03 20.28 -0.28
N LEU A 166 19.07 19.77 -0.94
CA LEU A 166 19.01 19.30 -2.33
C LEU A 166 18.02 18.15 -2.48
N GLN A 167 18.09 17.15 -1.60
CA GLN A 167 17.15 16.02 -1.61
C GLN A 167 15.70 16.48 -1.40
N ALA A 168 15.45 17.41 -0.48
CA ALA A 168 14.10 17.95 -0.25
C ALA A 168 13.57 18.73 -1.47
N ARG A 169 14.43 19.42 -2.20
CA ARG A 169 14.10 20.12 -3.45
C ARG A 169 13.79 19.12 -4.56
N LEU A 170 14.60 18.09 -4.72
CA LEU A 170 14.41 17.01 -5.67
C LEU A 170 13.06 16.31 -5.42
N MET A 171 12.77 15.91 -4.20
CA MET A 171 11.49 15.28 -3.83
C MET A 171 10.30 16.20 -4.10
N SER A 172 10.42 17.51 -3.80
CA SER A 172 9.35 18.49 -4.07
C SER A 172 9.06 18.64 -5.55
N GLN A 173 10.08 18.63 -6.38
CA GLN A 173 9.97 18.74 -7.84
C GLN A 173 9.34 17.47 -8.43
N ALA A 174 9.84 16.30 -8.05
CA ALA A 174 9.36 15.00 -8.52
C ALA A 174 7.89 14.78 -8.17
N LEU A 175 7.50 14.96 -6.90
CA LEU A 175 6.12 14.75 -6.46
C LEU A 175 5.13 15.69 -7.15
N ARG A 176 5.54 16.93 -7.48
CA ARG A 176 4.74 17.88 -8.25
C ARG A 176 4.43 17.35 -9.64
N LYS A 177 5.43 16.76 -10.32
CA LYS A 177 5.27 16.16 -11.65
C LYS A 177 4.46 14.85 -11.60
N LEU A 178 4.79 13.96 -10.63
CA LEU A 178 4.25 12.62 -10.55
C LEU A 178 2.77 12.58 -10.16
N THR A 179 2.31 13.45 -9.25
CA THR A 179 0.97 13.34 -8.64
C THR A 179 -0.16 13.30 -9.69
N GLY A 180 -0.11 14.16 -10.69
CA GLY A 180 -1.12 14.19 -11.76
C GLY A 180 -1.09 12.94 -12.64
N THR A 181 0.10 12.42 -12.93
CA THR A 181 0.30 11.22 -13.73
C THR A 181 -0.14 9.97 -12.97
N ILE A 182 0.24 9.86 -11.69
CA ILE A 182 -0.17 8.78 -10.77
C ILE A 182 -1.69 8.67 -10.71
N SER A 183 -2.40 9.80 -10.55
CA SER A 183 -3.86 9.82 -10.49
C SER A 183 -4.50 9.32 -11.79
N ARG A 184 -3.94 9.64 -12.95
CA ARG A 184 -4.47 9.20 -14.26
C ARG A 184 -4.17 7.74 -14.56
N SER A 185 -2.96 7.27 -14.24
CA SER A 185 -2.53 5.89 -14.49
C SER A 185 -3.12 4.88 -13.50
N GLN A 186 -3.72 5.37 -12.39
CA GLN A 186 -4.23 4.53 -11.29
C GLN A 186 -3.13 3.66 -10.63
N THR A 187 -1.86 4.02 -10.80
CA THR A 187 -0.72 3.34 -10.17
C THR A 187 -0.68 3.65 -8.67
N VAL A 188 -0.49 2.66 -7.82
CA VAL A 188 -0.10 2.85 -6.41
C VAL A 188 1.40 3.12 -6.36
N VAL A 189 1.82 4.28 -5.86
CA VAL A 189 3.24 4.59 -5.70
C VAL A 189 3.61 4.61 -4.22
N ILE A 190 4.45 3.67 -3.82
CA ILE A 190 4.89 3.47 -2.44
C ILE A 190 6.30 4.01 -2.28
N PHE A 191 6.46 4.98 -1.39
CA PHE A 191 7.77 5.44 -0.92
C PHE A 191 8.06 4.80 0.42
N ILE A 192 9.13 4.04 0.50
CA ILE A 192 9.69 3.56 1.77
C ILE A 192 10.59 4.66 2.32
N ASN A 193 10.46 4.95 3.62
CA ASN A 193 11.22 6.02 4.25
C ASN A 193 11.80 5.60 5.61
N GLN A 194 12.88 6.25 6.01
CA GLN A 194 13.56 6.02 7.26
C GLN A 194 13.24 7.14 8.24
N ILE A 195 13.28 6.82 9.53
CA ILE A 195 13.14 7.79 10.61
C ILE A 195 14.50 8.43 10.90
N ARG A 196 14.50 9.72 11.14
CA ARG A 196 15.64 10.50 11.65
C ARG A 196 15.18 11.29 12.86
N MET A 197 16.12 11.58 13.75
CA MET A 197 15.87 12.38 14.94
C MET A 197 16.25 13.84 14.70
N LYS A 198 15.34 14.75 14.97
CA LYS A 198 15.63 16.20 14.94
C LYS A 198 16.48 16.57 16.15
N ILE A 199 17.61 17.21 15.90
CA ILE A 199 18.48 17.74 16.96
C ILE A 199 17.81 18.95 17.63
N GLY A 200 17.89 19.05 18.96
CA GLY A 200 17.42 20.22 19.74
C GLY A 200 15.90 20.24 20.01
N VAL A 201 15.14 19.20 19.72
CA VAL A 201 13.72 19.10 20.10
C VAL A 201 13.62 18.59 21.52
N MET A 202 13.39 19.50 22.49
CA MET A 202 13.22 19.15 23.91
C MET A 202 11.80 18.74 24.27
N PHE A 203 10.77 19.17 23.50
CA PHE A 203 9.36 18.85 23.73
C PHE A 203 8.69 18.39 22.43
N GLY A 204 7.76 17.44 22.55
CA GLY A 204 7.06 16.84 21.41
C GLY A 204 7.81 15.67 20.79
N ASN A 205 7.40 15.26 19.58
CA ASN A 205 8.00 14.13 18.88
C ASN A 205 9.21 14.59 18.03
N PRO A 206 10.44 14.16 18.37
CA PRO A 206 11.64 14.50 17.61
C PRO A 206 11.75 13.74 16.29
N GLU A 207 10.98 12.67 16.10
CA GLU A 207 11.07 11.84 14.91
C GLU A 207 10.61 12.59 13.66
N THR A 208 11.33 12.42 12.57
CA THR A 208 10.99 12.93 11.25
C THR A 208 11.44 11.95 10.18
N THR A 209 10.87 12.04 8.98
CA THR A 209 11.28 11.25 7.83
C THR A 209 12.24 12.05 6.95
N THR A 210 13.06 11.35 6.13
CA THR A 210 13.99 11.95 5.16
C THR A 210 13.27 12.55 3.95
N GLY A 211 13.97 13.30 3.09
CA GLY A 211 13.40 13.89 1.87
C GLY A 211 12.55 15.14 2.08
N GLY A 212 12.62 15.77 3.27
CA GLY A 212 11.91 17.01 3.59
C GLY A 212 10.42 16.81 3.87
N ASN A 213 9.61 17.86 3.63
CA ASN A 213 8.18 17.83 3.96
C ASN A 213 7.27 17.50 2.78
N ALA A 214 7.78 17.50 1.54
CA ALA A 214 6.93 17.33 0.36
C ALA A 214 6.13 16.04 0.39
N LEU A 215 6.79 14.91 0.68
CA LEU A 215 6.13 13.61 0.75
C LEU A 215 5.01 13.58 1.80
N LYS A 216 5.19 14.24 2.94
CA LYS A 216 4.15 14.34 4.00
C LYS A 216 2.87 15.02 3.50
N PHE A 217 2.98 15.97 2.57
CA PHE A 217 1.83 16.66 1.98
C PHE A 217 1.22 15.87 0.83
N TYR A 218 2.05 15.33 -0.08
CA TYR A 218 1.59 14.63 -1.28
C TYR A 218 1.04 13.24 -0.98
N ALA A 219 1.57 12.51 -0.01
CA ALA A 219 1.05 11.20 0.37
C ALA A 219 -0.43 11.29 0.78
N SER A 220 -1.24 10.41 0.22
CA SER A 220 -2.65 10.22 0.59
C SER A 220 -2.79 9.35 1.83
N VAL A 221 -1.89 8.38 1.99
CA VAL A 221 -1.79 7.50 3.15
C VAL A 221 -0.35 7.52 3.65
N ARG A 222 -0.18 7.59 4.98
CA ARG A 222 1.12 7.46 5.65
C ARG A 222 0.98 6.43 6.77
N MET A 223 1.86 5.45 6.77
CA MET A 223 1.89 4.33 7.69
C MET A 223 3.20 4.32 8.48
N ASP A 224 3.09 4.38 9.82
CA ASP A 224 4.20 4.18 10.75
C ASP A 224 4.22 2.70 11.15
N ILE A 225 5.26 1.97 10.73
CA ILE A 225 5.41 0.54 10.99
C ILE A 225 6.49 0.29 12.04
N ARG A 226 6.14 -0.48 13.08
CA ARG A 226 7.03 -0.77 14.21
C ARG A 226 6.95 -2.23 14.63
N ARG A 227 8.11 -2.83 14.86
CA ARG A 227 8.20 -4.12 15.53
C ARG A 227 7.98 -3.91 17.03
N ILE A 228 6.98 -4.61 17.60
CA ILE A 228 6.58 -4.47 19.00
C ILE A 228 6.91 -5.71 19.84
N GLY A 229 7.31 -6.81 19.21
CA GLY A 229 7.69 -8.05 19.90
C GLY A 229 8.41 -9.03 19.00
N ALA A 230 9.00 -10.06 19.58
CA ALA A 230 9.59 -11.19 18.85
C ALA A 230 8.63 -12.39 18.93
N LEU A 231 8.46 -13.07 17.80
CA LEU A 231 7.77 -14.36 17.72
C LEU A 231 8.79 -15.47 17.88
N LYS A 232 8.54 -16.38 18.80
CA LYS A 232 9.42 -17.50 19.11
C LYS A 232 8.73 -18.83 18.84
N ASP A 233 9.50 -19.79 18.34
CA ASP A 233 9.17 -21.19 18.28
C ASP A 233 10.24 -21.95 19.07
N GLY A 234 9.91 -22.35 20.30
CA GLY A 234 10.90 -22.76 21.28
C GLY A 234 11.90 -21.63 21.58
N ASP A 235 13.19 -21.90 21.41
CA ASP A 235 14.26 -20.91 21.61
C ASP A 235 14.56 -20.07 20.36
N ASN A 236 13.99 -20.43 19.20
CA ASN A 236 14.28 -19.76 17.94
C ASN A 236 13.34 -18.57 17.71
N ILE A 237 13.89 -17.45 17.26
CA ILE A 237 13.09 -16.31 16.81
C ILE A 237 12.69 -16.56 15.36
N VAL A 238 11.38 -16.77 15.13
CA VAL A 238 10.81 -17.07 13.80
C VAL A 238 10.16 -15.87 13.12
N GLY A 239 10.05 -14.75 13.82
CA GLY A 239 9.42 -13.56 13.28
C GLY A 239 9.33 -12.40 14.27
N GLY A 240 8.48 -11.44 13.96
CA GLY A 240 8.17 -10.30 14.81
C GLY A 240 6.69 -9.93 14.81
N ARG A 241 6.14 -9.62 15.97
CA ARG A 241 4.85 -8.93 16.07
C ARG A 241 5.06 -7.50 15.64
N THR A 242 4.30 -7.05 14.66
CA THR A 242 4.43 -5.75 14.03
C THR A 242 3.15 -4.97 14.19
N ARG A 243 3.28 -3.68 14.50
CA ARG A 243 2.18 -2.73 14.56
C ARG A 243 2.35 -1.69 13.45
N VAL A 244 1.28 -1.43 12.72
CA VAL A 244 1.19 -0.36 11.73
C VAL A 244 0.13 0.65 12.18
N LYS A 245 0.54 1.90 12.31
CA LYS A 245 -0.36 3.03 12.60
C LYS A 245 -0.57 3.86 11.35
N VAL A 246 -1.82 4.04 10.95
CA VAL A 246 -2.21 4.89 9.83
C VAL A 246 -2.26 6.35 10.30
N VAL A 247 -1.12 7.06 10.22
CA VAL A 247 -0.98 8.43 10.76
C VAL A 247 -1.58 9.52 9.88
N LYS A 248 -1.80 9.22 8.60
CA LYS A 248 -2.51 10.08 7.65
C LYS A 248 -3.31 9.21 6.69
N ASN A 249 -4.54 9.59 6.46
CA ASN A 249 -5.43 8.95 5.49
C ASN A 249 -6.39 9.99 4.91
N LYS A 250 -6.37 10.16 3.57
CA LYS A 250 -7.29 11.06 2.86
C LYS A 250 -8.56 10.33 2.39
N MET A 251 -8.62 8.99 2.54
CA MET A 251 -9.72 8.16 2.06
C MET A 251 -10.71 7.78 3.16
N ALA A 252 -10.21 7.70 4.42
CA ALA A 252 -11.00 7.34 5.60
C ALA A 252 -10.41 8.03 6.86
N PRO A 253 -11.08 7.97 8.03
CA PRO A 253 -10.54 8.51 9.27
C PRO A 253 -9.17 7.92 9.62
N PRO A 254 -8.15 8.75 9.88
CA PRO A 254 -6.81 8.30 10.24
C PRO A 254 -6.72 7.80 11.70
N PHE A 255 -5.50 7.45 12.12
CA PHE A 255 -5.08 7.04 13.48
C PHE A 255 -5.56 5.66 13.91
N LYS A 256 -6.12 4.87 12.99
CA LYS A 256 -6.34 3.44 13.23
C LYS A 256 -5.02 2.68 13.21
N GLU A 257 -4.98 1.59 13.96
CA GLU A 257 -3.80 0.71 14.08
C GLU A 257 -4.18 -0.72 13.72
N ALA A 258 -3.23 -1.46 13.18
CA ALA A 258 -3.33 -2.88 12.94
C ALA A 258 -2.08 -3.58 13.49
N GLU A 259 -2.25 -4.76 14.05
CA GLU A 259 -1.16 -5.60 14.53
C GLU A 259 -1.22 -6.96 13.86
N PHE A 260 -0.09 -7.42 13.36
CA PHE A 260 0.04 -8.72 12.71
C PHE A 260 1.41 -9.33 12.94
N ASP A 261 1.48 -10.63 12.69
CA ASP A 261 2.72 -11.38 12.78
C ASP A 261 3.45 -11.35 11.43
N LEU A 262 4.70 -10.88 11.43
CA LEU A 262 5.64 -11.00 10.32
C LEU A 262 6.56 -12.18 10.56
N LEU A 263 6.42 -13.23 9.76
CA LEU A 263 7.26 -14.44 9.84
C LEU A 263 8.45 -14.30 8.91
N TYR A 264 9.63 -14.72 9.39
CA TYR A 264 10.83 -14.74 8.56
C TYR A 264 10.69 -15.77 7.45
N GLY A 265 10.82 -15.30 6.20
CA GLY A 265 10.73 -16.14 5.01
C GLY A 265 9.33 -16.31 4.41
N THR A 266 8.24 -15.97 5.09
CA THR A 266 6.86 -16.10 4.55
C THR A 266 6.05 -14.81 4.59
N GLY A 267 6.56 -13.76 5.25
CA GLY A 267 5.88 -12.46 5.33
C GLY A 267 4.74 -12.43 6.33
N ILE A 268 3.64 -11.78 5.97
CA ILE A 268 2.46 -11.59 6.86
C ILE A 268 1.73 -12.90 7.09
N SER A 269 1.48 -13.23 8.37
CA SER A 269 0.72 -14.41 8.78
C SER A 269 -0.78 -14.16 8.66
N ARG A 270 -1.31 -14.28 7.44
CA ARG A 270 -2.71 -14.02 7.13
C ARG A 270 -3.67 -14.90 7.94
N ASP A 271 -3.37 -16.19 8.04
CA ASP A 271 -4.24 -17.13 8.80
C ASP A 271 -4.28 -16.77 10.29
N GLY A 272 -3.17 -16.27 10.84
CA GLY A 272 -3.13 -15.75 12.21
C GLY A 272 -4.05 -14.56 12.43
N GLU A 273 -4.06 -13.60 11.49
CA GLU A 273 -4.96 -12.45 11.56
C GLU A 273 -6.43 -12.86 11.42
N ILE A 274 -6.75 -13.83 10.55
CA ILE A 274 -8.12 -14.33 10.37
C ILE A 274 -8.65 -14.95 11.69
N VAL A 275 -7.83 -15.73 12.38
CA VAL A 275 -8.19 -16.32 13.70
C VAL A 275 -8.37 -15.21 14.73
N ASP A 276 -7.44 -14.26 14.82
CA ASP A 276 -7.45 -13.20 15.81
C ASP A 276 -8.67 -12.27 15.62
N LEU A 277 -8.84 -11.72 14.41
CA LEU A 277 -9.94 -10.82 14.07
C LEU A 277 -11.30 -11.53 14.09
N GLY A 278 -11.37 -12.76 13.56
CA GLY A 278 -12.57 -13.58 13.62
C GLY A 278 -13.04 -13.82 15.06
N SER A 279 -12.09 -14.09 15.96
CA SER A 279 -12.38 -14.27 17.38
C SER A 279 -12.77 -12.97 18.08
N GLU A 280 -12.05 -11.87 17.82
CA GLU A 280 -12.35 -10.55 18.39
C GLU A 280 -13.74 -10.07 17.98
N MET A 281 -14.12 -10.32 16.74
CA MET A 281 -15.43 -9.95 16.20
C MET A 281 -16.53 -10.98 16.51
N GLY A 282 -16.24 -12.10 17.19
CA GLY A 282 -17.22 -13.13 17.52
C GLY A 282 -17.76 -13.89 16.30
N ILE A 283 -17.01 -13.91 15.19
CA ILE A 283 -17.28 -14.73 13.99
C ILE A 283 -16.71 -16.13 14.22
N VAL A 284 -15.52 -16.21 14.80
CA VAL A 284 -14.91 -17.42 15.32
C VAL A 284 -15.21 -17.47 16.82
N GLU A 285 -15.94 -18.49 17.26
CA GLU A 285 -16.29 -18.69 18.66
C GLU A 285 -15.07 -19.21 19.42
N LYS A 286 -14.80 -18.62 20.59
CA LYS A 286 -13.73 -19.06 21.48
C LYS A 286 -14.32 -19.52 22.81
N SER A 287 -14.21 -20.81 23.11
CA SER A 287 -14.64 -21.42 24.38
C SER A 287 -13.45 -22.08 25.06
N GLY A 288 -12.93 -21.42 26.10
CA GLY A 288 -11.66 -21.80 26.72
C GLY A 288 -10.51 -21.80 25.74
N ALA A 289 -9.87 -22.95 25.50
CA ALA A 289 -8.78 -23.10 24.52
C ALA A 289 -9.29 -23.45 23.12
N TRP A 290 -10.57 -23.71 22.92
CA TRP A 290 -11.13 -24.16 21.66
C TRP A 290 -11.62 -23.00 20.78
N TYR A 291 -11.30 -23.09 19.51
CA TYR A 291 -11.81 -22.21 18.45
C TYR A 291 -12.80 -22.99 17.59
N SER A 292 -13.95 -22.38 17.25
CA SER A 292 -15.00 -23.00 16.43
C SER A 292 -15.55 -21.98 15.41
N PHE A 293 -15.96 -22.48 14.25
CA PHE A 293 -16.61 -21.68 13.22
C PHE A 293 -17.76 -22.48 12.62
N GLY A 294 -18.97 -21.90 12.50
CA GLY A 294 -20.15 -22.59 11.97
C GLY A 294 -20.55 -23.84 12.75
N GLY A 295 -20.24 -23.91 14.06
CA GLY A 295 -20.49 -25.08 14.92
C GLY A 295 -19.41 -26.16 14.82
N GLU A 296 -18.43 -26.04 13.94
CA GLU A 296 -17.31 -26.97 13.80
C GLU A 296 -16.08 -26.48 14.56
N ARG A 297 -15.36 -27.41 15.22
CA ARG A 297 -14.10 -27.08 15.90
C ARG A 297 -12.96 -26.95 14.89
N ILE A 298 -12.31 -25.78 14.85
CA ILE A 298 -11.20 -25.51 13.96
C ILE A 298 -9.83 -25.63 14.62
N GLY A 299 -9.77 -25.79 15.96
CA GLY A 299 -8.50 -26.05 16.64
C GLY A 299 -8.55 -25.82 18.14
N GLN A 300 -7.61 -26.49 18.87
CA GLN A 300 -7.33 -26.21 20.26
C GLN A 300 -6.08 -25.33 20.35
N GLY A 301 -6.26 -24.07 20.75
CA GLY A 301 -5.22 -23.04 20.71
C GLY A 301 -5.09 -22.35 19.35
N ARG A 302 -4.49 -21.14 19.38
CA ARG A 302 -4.33 -20.27 18.20
C ARG A 302 -3.54 -20.94 17.08
N GLU A 303 -2.46 -21.62 17.42
CA GLU A 303 -1.58 -22.24 16.40
C GLU A 303 -2.27 -23.40 15.68
N SER A 304 -3.05 -24.23 16.42
CA SER A 304 -3.84 -25.30 15.80
C SER A 304 -4.92 -24.74 14.87
N ALA A 305 -5.59 -23.64 15.29
CA ALA A 305 -6.58 -22.97 14.45
C ALA A 305 -5.95 -22.38 13.18
N LYS A 306 -4.76 -21.77 13.27
CA LYS A 306 -3.98 -21.30 12.09
C LYS A 306 -3.65 -22.44 11.14
N GLN A 307 -3.18 -23.57 11.68
CA GLN A 307 -2.83 -24.73 10.84
C GLN A 307 -4.07 -25.27 10.13
N PHE A 308 -5.20 -25.36 10.84
CA PHE A 308 -6.48 -25.76 10.24
C PHE A 308 -6.87 -24.85 9.07
N LEU A 309 -6.81 -23.51 9.26
CA LEU A 309 -7.17 -22.56 8.19
C LEU A 309 -6.22 -22.64 6.99
N LYS A 310 -4.94 -22.96 7.21
CA LYS A 310 -3.98 -23.20 6.15
C LYS A 310 -4.31 -24.45 5.31
N GLU A 311 -4.86 -25.48 5.96
CA GLU A 311 -5.28 -26.73 5.32
C GLU A 311 -6.68 -26.63 4.70
N HIS A 312 -7.51 -25.67 5.16
CA HIS A 312 -8.89 -25.41 4.70
C HIS A 312 -9.06 -23.97 4.23
N PRO A 313 -8.53 -23.62 3.03
CA PRO A 313 -8.56 -22.25 2.50
C PRO A 313 -9.98 -21.71 2.32
N GLU A 314 -10.96 -22.58 2.03
CA GLU A 314 -12.37 -22.21 1.90
C GLU A 314 -12.97 -21.70 3.20
N THR A 315 -12.62 -22.32 4.32
CA THR A 315 -13.05 -21.87 5.66
C THR A 315 -12.39 -20.54 6.04
N ALA A 316 -11.10 -20.40 5.75
CA ALA A 316 -10.37 -19.14 5.94
C ALA A 316 -11.02 -18.00 5.13
N GLU A 317 -11.39 -18.26 3.89
CA GLU A 317 -12.06 -17.31 3.02
C GLU A 317 -13.43 -16.89 3.55
N GLN A 318 -14.26 -17.85 4.01
CA GLN A 318 -15.57 -17.57 4.60
C GLN A 318 -15.46 -16.69 5.85
N ILE A 319 -14.52 -17.00 6.75
CA ILE A 319 -14.29 -16.18 7.95
C ILE A 319 -13.87 -14.77 7.55
N MET A 320 -12.96 -14.64 6.58
CA MET A 320 -12.48 -13.35 6.09
C MET A 320 -13.62 -12.52 5.48
N VAL A 321 -14.47 -13.11 4.65
CA VAL A 321 -15.64 -12.44 4.06
C VAL A 321 -16.56 -11.93 5.17
N ASN A 322 -16.88 -12.77 6.16
CA ASN A 322 -17.74 -12.39 7.28
C ASN A 322 -17.11 -11.24 8.12
N VAL A 323 -15.77 -11.25 8.29
CA VAL A 323 -15.04 -10.15 8.95
C VAL A 323 -15.19 -8.86 8.15
N MET A 324 -14.96 -8.89 6.83
CA MET A 324 -15.07 -7.72 5.96
C MET A 324 -16.50 -7.17 5.92
N GLU A 325 -17.52 -8.02 5.80
CA GLU A 325 -18.92 -7.62 5.83
C GLU A 325 -19.30 -6.95 7.14
N LYS A 326 -18.82 -7.51 8.27
CA LYS A 326 -19.11 -6.96 9.59
C LYS A 326 -18.57 -5.55 9.80
N VAL A 327 -17.48 -5.20 9.12
CA VAL A 327 -16.90 -3.84 9.15
C VAL A 327 -17.39 -2.94 7.99
N GLY A 328 -18.32 -3.45 7.17
CA GLY A 328 -18.92 -2.71 6.05
C GLY A 328 -17.97 -2.51 4.85
N LEU A 329 -16.94 -3.34 4.72
CA LEU A 329 -16.02 -3.33 3.59
C LEU A 329 -16.39 -4.44 2.61
N LYS A 330 -16.34 -4.11 1.31
CA LYS A 330 -16.40 -5.11 0.25
C LYS A 330 -15.00 -5.61 -0.04
N ARG A 331 -14.87 -6.90 -0.32
CA ARG A 331 -13.62 -7.43 -0.86
C ARG A 331 -13.37 -6.81 -2.23
N PRO A 332 -12.12 -6.41 -2.57
CA PRO A 332 -11.76 -6.15 -3.96
C PRO A 332 -12.06 -7.43 -4.77
N GLU A 333 -12.99 -7.36 -5.73
CA GLU A 333 -13.25 -8.48 -6.63
C GLU A 333 -11.95 -8.84 -7.34
N LEU A 334 -11.55 -10.10 -7.28
CA LEU A 334 -10.55 -10.65 -8.18
C LEU A 334 -11.18 -10.58 -9.58
N GLU A 335 -10.80 -9.62 -10.40
CA GLU A 335 -11.16 -9.66 -11.81
C GLU A 335 -10.63 -10.98 -12.35
N ALA A 336 -11.56 -11.85 -12.81
CA ALA A 336 -11.18 -13.07 -13.48
C ALA A 336 -10.29 -12.68 -14.66
N PRO A 337 -9.18 -13.41 -14.93
CA PRO A 337 -8.32 -13.13 -16.07
C PRO A 337 -9.19 -13.08 -17.31
N ALA A 338 -9.08 -11.99 -18.08
CA ALA A 338 -9.87 -11.77 -19.29
C ALA A 338 -9.76 -13.01 -20.17
N ALA A 339 -10.85 -13.78 -20.24
CA ALA A 339 -10.92 -14.96 -21.09
C ALA A 339 -10.55 -14.51 -22.51
N GLU A 340 -9.52 -15.12 -23.09
CA GLU A 340 -9.12 -14.95 -24.48
C GLU A 340 -10.37 -14.93 -25.36
N LYS A 341 -10.70 -13.77 -25.89
CA LYS A 341 -11.65 -13.65 -26.98
C LYS A 341 -11.04 -14.37 -28.17
N LYS A 342 -11.32 -15.67 -28.32
CA LYS A 342 -11.08 -16.38 -29.56
C LYS A 342 -11.79 -15.61 -30.65
N GLU A 343 -11.06 -14.88 -31.48
CA GLU A 343 -11.50 -14.42 -32.76
C GLU A 343 -11.94 -15.64 -33.58
N LYS A 344 -13.22 -15.82 -33.67
CA LYS A 344 -13.79 -16.67 -34.74
C LYS A 344 -13.57 -15.88 -36.02
N SER A 345 -12.47 -16.16 -36.72
CA SER A 345 -12.34 -15.84 -38.13
C SER A 345 -13.46 -16.57 -38.88
N LYS A 346 -14.50 -15.84 -39.24
CA LYS A 346 -15.42 -16.30 -40.28
C LYS A 346 -14.70 -16.15 -41.62
N GLY A 347 -14.31 -17.29 -42.17
CA GLY A 347 -13.98 -17.35 -43.57
C GLY A 347 -15.23 -17.07 -44.42
N ARG A 348 -15.01 -16.19 -45.36
CA ARG A 348 -15.60 -16.28 -46.72
C ARG A 348 -14.81 -15.31 -47.61
#